data_583d81b7a851fb88427d43e314022468
#
_entry.id   583d81b7a851fb88427d43e314022468
#
_cell.length_a   1.000
_cell.length_b   1.000
_cell.length_c   1.000
_cell.angle_alpha   90.00
_cell.angle_beta   90.00
_cell.angle_gamma   90.00
#
_symmetry.space_group_name_H-M   'P 1'
#
loop_
_entity.id
_entity.type
_entity.pdbx_description
1 polymer ?
#
loop_
_entity_poly.entity_id
_entity_poly.type
_entity_poly.pdbx_seq_one_letter_code
_entity_poly.pdbx_strand_id
1 'polypeptide(L)'
;MVFRPKTIACAVAVASALCAGGASADATQDFYKGKIVRLVNGGAAGSGYDLYSRMLAPWLEKKLGATVIVESRPGAGMMTAMNHTWIQPPDGLTMMLAPGEGAVLSKLVDDHSLRFDFSKYTMIARVNTAPRVMIVYPKGPYHSVSDILNTQKPLQIGSNGKVDGVSDTTAMFCHAMKIPCKITIGYKSSADFALAAIRGEVDGTILVEDSAARYAQGGQLRGVMVMARERSKIMPDVPTIYESVKLSDEAAWWLDFREDVRKIGRVLVGPPGMEPGKLALLRKVTKEILTDPEALKEFAAKQQPALYGEPEEMSGIVNRILGDSLPEARRQEVKRVIMEAYY
;
A
#
# COMPACT_ATOMS: atom_id res chain seq x y z
N MET A 1 73.06 13.53 19.43
CA MET A 1 71.70 13.91 19.86
C MET A 1 70.87 14.10 18.57
N VAL A 2 70.14 13.09 18.18
CA VAL A 2 69.43 13.02 16.89
C VAL A 2 67.93 13.18 17.15
N PHE A 3 67.36 14.30 16.73
CA PHE A 3 65.92 14.54 16.74
C PHE A 3 65.27 13.89 15.51
N ARG A 4 64.35 12.97 15.71
CA ARG A 4 63.46 12.39 14.68
C ARG A 4 62.16 13.16 14.65
N PRO A 5 61.66 13.62 13.46
CA PRO A 5 60.28 14.11 13.34
C PRO A 5 59.39 12.95 12.88
N LYS A 6 58.53 12.46 13.76
CA LYS A 6 57.39 11.64 13.39
C LYS A 6 56.15 12.24 14.10
N THR A 7 55.30 12.89 13.33
CA THR A 7 53.85 13.08 13.63
C THR A 7 53.27 14.25 12.81
N ILE A 8 53.15 14.14 11.47
CA ILE A 8 52.30 15.06 10.66
C ILE A 8 51.57 14.31 9.50
N ALA A 9 51.50 12.99 9.49
CA ALA A 9 50.92 12.25 8.35
C ALA A 9 49.47 11.81 8.52
N CYS A 10 48.83 11.94 9.70
CA CYS A 10 47.46 11.42 9.94
C CYS A 10 46.33 12.46 9.82
N ALA A 11 46.64 13.77 9.77
CA ALA A 11 45.57 14.80 9.76
C ALA A 11 45.01 15.11 8.36
N VAL A 12 45.73 14.78 7.28
CA VAL A 12 45.32 15.10 5.90
C VAL A 12 44.37 14.07 5.29
N ALA A 13 44.41 12.82 5.76
CA ALA A 13 43.57 11.74 5.22
C ALA A 13 42.08 11.81 5.66
N VAL A 14 41.79 12.45 6.80
CA VAL A 14 40.40 12.55 7.30
C VAL A 14 39.64 13.71 6.67
N ALA A 15 40.31 14.77 6.26
CA ALA A 15 39.66 15.90 5.57
C ALA A 15 39.23 15.59 4.13
N SER A 16 39.92 14.66 3.44
CA SER A 16 39.56 14.28 2.07
C SER A 16 38.33 13.39 1.95
N ALA A 17 37.96 12.65 3.02
CA ALA A 17 36.78 11.77 3.02
C ALA A 17 35.46 12.54 3.22
N LEU A 18 35.49 13.71 3.84
CA LEU A 18 34.31 14.56 4.06
C LEU A 18 33.90 15.38 2.81
N CYS A 19 34.83 15.65 1.89
CA CYS A 19 34.54 16.39 0.66
C CYS A 19 33.95 15.51 -0.47
N ALA A 20 34.15 14.19 -0.43
CA ALA A 20 33.66 13.29 -1.47
C ALA A 20 32.13 13.04 -1.39
N GLY A 21 31.52 13.21 -0.22
CA GLY A 21 30.08 13.02 -0.02
C GLY A 21 29.23 14.17 -0.57
N GLY A 22 29.69 15.40 -0.54
CA GLY A 22 28.96 16.58 -1.01
C GLY A 22 28.85 16.66 -2.54
N ALA A 23 29.96 16.39 -3.24
CA ALA A 23 30.01 16.46 -4.70
C ALA A 23 29.14 15.42 -5.40
N SER A 24 28.94 14.23 -4.78
CA SER A 24 28.09 13.18 -5.32
C SER A 24 26.58 13.50 -5.16
N ALA A 25 26.18 14.18 -4.08
CA ALA A 25 24.78 14.55 -3.82
C ALA A 25 24.32 15.67 -4.76
N ASP A 26 25.17 16.68 -5.01
CA ASP A 26 24.88 17.78 -5.94
C ASP A 26 24.77 17.29 -7.38
N ALA A 27 25.67 16.41 -7.84
CA ALA A 27 25.60 15.83 -9.18
C ALA A 27 24.35 14.98 -9.40
N THR A 28 23.87 14.28 -8.36
CA THR A 28 22.62 13.49 -8.44
C THR A 28 21.39 14.38 -8.48
N GLN A 29 21.38 15.49 -7.74
CA GLN A 29 20.30 16.48 -7.78
C GLN A 29 20.24 17.13 -9.17
N ASP A 30 21.38 17.48 -9.76
CA ASP A 30 21.47 18.07 -11.10
C ASP A 30 21.01 17.12 -12.20
N PHE A 31 21.13 15.80 -11.99
CA PHE A 31 20.63 14.81 -12.95
C PHE A 31 19.12 14.98 -13.24
N TYR A 32 18.31 15.34 -12.24
CA TYR A 32 16.85 15.45 -12.41
C TYR A 32 16.40 16.77 -13.05
N LYS A 33 17.25 17.81 -13.04
CA LYS A 33 16.89 19.12 -13.60
C LYS A 33 16.47 19.03 -15.06
N GLY A 34 15.23 19.46 -15.35
CA GLY A 34 14.67 19.44 -16.70
C GLY A 34 14.35 18.04 -17.25
N LYS A 35 14.48 16.98 -16.46
CA LYS A 35 14.07 15.62 -16.85
C LYS A 35 12.58 15.41 -16.65
N ILE A 36 12.06 14.41 -17.33
CA ILE A 36 10.70 13.91 -17.12
C ILE A 36 10.79 12.67 -16.21
N VAL A 37 10.12 12.72 -15.09
CA VAL A 37 9.93 11.58 -14.17
C VAL A 37 8.52 11.05 -14.32
N ARG A 38 8.37 9.74 -14.52
CA ARG A 38 7.07 9.07 -14.61
C ARG A 38 6.69 8.53 -13.25
N LEU A 39 5.55 8.98 -12.72
CA LEU A 39 4.94 8.44 -11.52
C LEU A 39 3.77 7.54 -11.94
N VAL A 40 4.06 6.25 -12.05
CA VAL A 40 3.08 5.23 -12.45
C VAL A 40 2.15 4.88 -11.28
N ASN A 41 0.88 4.62 -11.55
CA ASN A 41 -0.03 3.98 -10.61
C ASN A 41 -0.94 2.99 -11.34
N GLY A 42 -1.48 2.02 -10.61
CA GLY A 42 -2.38 1.00 -11.16
C GLY A 42 -3.86 1.30 -10.96
N GLY A 43 -4.20 2.44 -10.35
CA GLY A 43 -5.57 2.86 -10.13
C GLY A 43 -6.17 3.56 -11.35
N ALA A 44 -7.47 3.41 -11.54
CA ALA A 44 -8.20 4.23 -12.50
C ALA A 44 -8.26 5.70 -12.02
N ALA A 45 -8.54 6.62 -12.94
CA ALA A 45 -8.72 8.05 -12.62
C ALA A 45 -9.72 8.25 -11.47
N GLY A 46 -9.36 9.08 -10.49
CA GLY A 46 -10.17 9.35 -9.30
C GLY A 46 -10.12 8.29 -8.21
N SER A 47 -9.40 7.18 -8.42
CA SER A 47 -9.13 6.21 -7.35
C SER A 47 -8.16 6.78 -6.31
N GLY A 48 -8.07 6.15 -5.12
CA GLY A 48 -7.12 6.56 -4.09
C GLY A 48 -5.67 6.61 -4.59
N TYR A 49 -5.24 5.65 -5.42
CA TYR A 49 -3.89 5.65 -5.99
C TYR A 49 -3.66 6.80 -6.96
N ASP A 50 -4.64 7.13 -7.81
CA ASP A 50 -4.55 8.27 -8.72
C ASP A 50 -4.49 9.59 -7.94
N LEU A 51 -5.34 9.75 -6.93
CA LEU A 51 -5.36 10.94 -6.08
C LEU A 51 -4.02 11.15 -5.36
N TYR A 52 -3.49 10.12 -4.69
CA TYR A 52 -2.18 10.22 -4.04
C TYR A 52 -1.06 10.56 -5.04
N SER A 53 -1.05 9.93 -6.22
CA SER A 53 -0.04 10.22 -7.24
C SER A 53 -0.09 11.68 -7.70
N ARG A 54 -1.29 12.21 -7.93
CA ARG A 54 -1.48 13.63 -8.35
C ARG A 54 -1.14 14.63 -7.25
N MET A 55 -1.23 14.23 -6.00
CA MET A 55 -0.82 15.06 -4.87
C MET A 55 0.68 15.04 -4.66
N LEU A 56 1.33 13.87 -4.84
CA LEU A 56 2.78 13.74 -4.73
C LEU A 56 3.54 14.44 -5.87
N ALA A 57 2.98 14.41 -7.10
CA ALA A 57 3.69 14.89 -8.29
C ALA A 57 4.19 16.35 -8.17
N PRO A 58 3.40 17.35 -7.77
CA PRO A 58 3.87 18.74 -7.64
C PRO A 58 4.99 18.90 -6.60
N TRP A 59 4.93 18.17 -5.51
CA TRP A 59 5.95 18.17 -4.47
C TRP A 59 7.26 17.56 -4.96
N LEU A 60 7.17 16.44 -5.70
CA LEU A 60 8.33 15.81 -6.33
C LEU A 60 8.94 16.72 -7.39
N GLU A 61 8.13 17.38 -8.23
CA GLU A 61 8.59 18.38 -9.21
C GLU A 61 9.43 19.48 -8.54
N LYS A 62 8.85 20.10 -7.49
CA LYS A 62 9.51 21.17 -6.74
C LYS A 62 10.83 20.72 -6.12
N LYS A 63 10.87 19.52 -5.56
CA LYS A 63 12.06 18.99 -4.85
C LYS A 63 13.14 18.47 -5.79
N LEU A 64 12.78 17.90 -6.93
CA LEU A 64 13.71 17.32 -7.90
C LEU A 64 14.16 18.32 -8.99
N GLY A 65 13.38 19.38 -9.23
CA GLY A 65 13.58 20.26 -10.39
C GLY A 65 13.26 19.57 -11.72
N ALA A 66 12.39 18.57 -11.69
CA ALA A 66 11.96 17.74 -12.82
C ALA A 66 10.50 18.03 -13.17
N THR A 67 10.04 17.61 -14.34
CA THR A 67 8.60 17.49 -14.64
C THR A 67 8.11 16.10 -14.23
N VAL A 68 7.05 16.00 -13.43
CA VAL A 68 6.50 14.70 -12.98
C VAL A 68 5.18 14.40 -13.66
N ILE A 69 5.15 13.38 -14.51
CA ILE A 69 3.96 12.93 -15.22
C ILE A 69 3.33 11.75 -14.47
N VAL A 70 2.08 11.91 -14.06
CA VAL A 70 1.28 10.82 -13.48
C VAL A 70 0.72 9.95 -14.58
N GLU A 71 1.05 8.66 -14.57
CA GLU A 71 0.65 7.68 -15.56
C GLU A 71 -0.19 6.57 -14.92
N SER A 72 -1.50 6.53 -15.24
CA SER A 72 -2.41 5.50 -14.73
C SER A 72 -2.47 4.31 -15.68
N ARG A 73 -2.22 3.09 -15.15
CA ARG A 73 -2.26 1.81 -15.89
C ARG A 73 -3.14 0.80 -15.14
N PRO A 74 -4.46 0.95 -15.19
CA PRO A 74 -5.37 0.06 -14.48
C PRO A 74 -5.39 -1.35 -15.08
N GLY A 75 -5.78 -2.32 -14.26
CA GLY A 75 -6.00 -3.71 -14.66
C GLY A 75 -5.40 -4.73 -13.70
N ALA A 76 -6.04 -5.90 -13.62
CA ALA A 76 -5.63 -7.06 -12.81
C ALA A 76 -5.26 -6.70 -11.36
N GLY A 77 -6.11 -5.97 -10.63
CA GLY A 77 -5.79 -5.54 -9.26
C GLY A 77 -4.53 -4.67 -9.18
N MET A 78 -4.22 -3.87 -10.20
CA MET A 78 -3.01 -3.04 -10.37
C MET A 78 -1.74 -3.82 -10.79
N MET A 79 -1.82 -5.15 -10.99
CA MET A 79 -0.66 -5.95 -11.40
C MET A 79 -0.17 -5.60 -12.81
N THR A 80 -1.05 -5.05 -13.68
CA THR A 80 -0.64 -4.51 -14.99
C THR A 80 0.41 -3.41 -14.86
N ALA A 81 0.21 -2.46 -13.94
CA ALA A 81 1.16 -1.38 -13.68
C ALA A 81 2.45 -1.91 -13.03
N MET A 82 2.33 -2.92 -12.14
CA MET A 82 3.48 -3.59 -11.55
C MET A 82 4.35 -4.25 -12.63
N ASN A 83 3.77 -5.12 -13.47
CA ASN A 83 4.48 -5.76 -14.58
C ASN A 83 5.15 -4.75 -15.52
N HIS A 84 4.47 -3.61 -15.79
CA HIS A 84 5.03 -2.54 -16.61
C HIS A 84 6.24 -1.88 -15.95
N THR A 85 6.14 -1.52 -14.68
CA THR A 85 7.21 -0.83 -13.95
C THR A 85 8.43 -1.73 -13.75
N TRP A 86 8.23 -3.04 -13.59
CA TRP A 86 9.30 -4.01 -13.41
C TRP A 86 10.36 -3.98 -14.49
N ILE A 87 9.94 -3.81 -15.75
CA ILE A 87 10.81 -3.84 -16.93
C ILE A 87 11.34 -2.46 -17.34
N GLN A 88 11.03 -1.40 -16.58
CA GLN A 88 11.56 -0.07 -16.90
C GLN A 88 13.05 0.02 -16.53
N PRO A 89 13.82 0.90 -17.20
CA PRO A 89 15.19 1.17 -16.83
C PRO A 89 15.29 1.63 -15.36
N PRO A 90 16.29 1.13 -14.59
CA PRO A 90 16.49 1.54 -13.19
C PRO A 90 17.25 2.88 -13.07
N ASP A 91 16.98 3.80 -13.97
CA ASP A 91 17.66 5.08 -14.13
C ASP A 91 17.15 6.18 -13.19
N GLY A 92 16.15 5.89 -12.36
CA GLY A 92 15.53 6.83 -11.43
C GLY A 92 14.44 7.71 -12.05
N LEU A 93 14.15 7.58 -13.35
CA LEU A 93 13.13 8.38 -14.03
C LEU A 93 11.74 7.73 -14.05
N THR A 94 11.62 6.49 -13.57
CA THR A 94 10.33 5.83 -13.39
C THR A 94 10.18 5.38 -11.95
N MET A 95 9.09 5.81 -11.32
CA MET A 95 8.65 5.37 -10.00
C MET A 95 7.20 4.90 -10.09
N MET A 96 6.78 4.07 -9.17
CA MET A 96 5.39 3.62 -9.08
C MET A 96 4.86 3.74 -7.65
N LEU A 97 3.65 4.28 -7.50
CA LEU A 97 2.87 4.10 -6.28
C LEU A 97 2.19 2.73 -6.34
N ALA A 98 2.80 1.76 -5.68
CA ALA A 98 2.46 0.35 -5.77
C ALA A 98 1.51 -0.11 -4.66
N PRO A 99 0.63 -1.10 -4.96
CA PRO A 99 -0.23 -1.75 -3.98
C PRO A 99 0.57 -2.80 -3.21
N GLY A 100 1.34 -2.37 -2.20
CA GLY A 100 2.27 -3.25 -1.47
C GLY A 100 1.60 -4.48 -0.87
N GLU A 101 0.39 -4.33 -0.34
CA GLU A 101 -0.42 -5.42 0.21
C GLU A 101 -0.73 -6.50 -0.85
N GLY A 102 -1.32 -6.08 -1.98
CA GLY A 102 -1.65 -6.99 -3.07
C GLY A 102 -0.41 -7.62 -3.71
N ALA A 103 0.68 -6.86 -3.83
CA ALA A 103 1.91 -7.35 -4.45
C ALA A 103 2.58 -8.45 -3.61
N VAL A 104 2.62 -8.33 -2.27
CA VAL A 104 3.19 -9.37 -1.41
C VAL A 104 2.30 -10.61 -1.37
N LEU A 105 0.98 -10.44 -1.31
CA LEU A 105 0.05 -11.57 -1.32
C LEU A 105 0.06 -12.30 -2.67
N SER A 106 0.12 -11.57 -3.79
CA SER A 106 0.25 -12.20 -5.11
C SER A 106 1.49 -13.12 -5.19
N LYS A 107 2.61 -12.68 -4.61
CA LYS A 107 3.80 -13.52 -4.52
C LYS A 107 3.59 -14.72 -3.59
N LEU A 108 2.93 -14.53 -2.45
CA LEU A 108 2.66 -15.59 -1.48
C LEU A 108 1.79 -16.71 -2.06
N VAL A 109 0.82 -16.35 -2.92
CA VAL A 109 -0.11 -17.33 -3.54
C VAL A 109 0.37 -17.86 -4.88
N ASP A 110 1.59 -17.54 -5.30
CA ASP A 110 2.18 -17.92 -6.59
C ASP A 110 1.28 -17.56 -7.78
N ASP A 111 0.80 -16.32 -7.82
CA ASP A 111 -0.01 -15.85 -8.94
C ASP A 111 0.80 -15.87 -10.24
N HIS A 112 0.48 -16.79 -11.13
CA HIS A 112 1.19 -16.99 -12.38
C HIS A 112 1.06 -15.84 -13.40
N SER A 113 0.18 -14.87 -13.15
CA SER A 113 0.09 -13.65 -13.97
C SER A 113 1.22 -12.65 -13.67
N LEU A 114 1.95 -12.83 -12.58
CA LEU A 114 3.04 -11.95 -12.17
C LEU A 114 4.29 -12.20 -13.00
N ARG A 115 4.84 -11.11 -13.53
CA ARG A 115 6.13 -11.09 -14.24
C ARG A 115 7.19 -10.33 -13.43
N PHE A 116 6.98 -10.17 -12.13
CA PHE A 116 7.87 -9.47 -11.23
C PHE A 116 8.06 -10.24 -9.93
N ASP A 117 9.10 -9.90 -9.20
CA ASP A 117 9.33 -10.32 -7.82
C ASP A 117 9.27 -9.08 -6.92
N PHE A 118 8.22 -8.98 -6.09
CA PHE A 118 8.01 -7.78 -5.27
C PHE A 118 9.17 -7.53 -4.29
N SER A 119 9.82 -8.57 -3.80
CA SER A 119 10.97 -8.44 -2.89
C SER A 119 12.20 -7.78 -3.54
N LYS A 120 12.26 -7.75 -4.87
CA LYS A 120 13.37 -7.16 -5.64
C LYS A 120 13.10 -5.76 -6.15
N TYR A 121 11.88 -5.25 -5.98
CA TYR A 121 11.63 -3.84 -6.27
C TYR A 121 12.49 -2.93 -5.39
N THR A 122 12.92 -1.82 -5.95
CA THR A 122 13.65 -0.80 -5.19
C THR A 122 12.67 -0.02 -4.32
N MET A 123 12.64 -0.31 -3.02
CA MET A 123 11.76 0.37 -2.06
C MET A 123 12.25 1.80 -1.80
N ILE A 124 11.38 2.79 -2.01
CA ILE A 124 11.69 4.21 -1.78
C ILE A 124 11.08 4.67 -0.46
N ALA A 125 9.77 4.52 -0.26
CA ALA A 125 9.09 4.86 0.99
C ALA A 125 7.67 4.26 1.05
N ARG A 126 7.14 4.06 2.25
CA ARG A 126 5.68 3.96 2.42
C ARG A 126 5.09 5.37 2.39
N VAL A 127 4.06 5.55 1.59
CA VAL A 127 3.33 6.82 1.47
C VAL A 127 2.16 6.88 2.44
N ASN A 128 1.46 5.76 2.61
CA ASN A 128 0.33 5.64 3.50
C ASN A 128 0.09 4.18 3.88
N THR A 129 -0.40 3.96 5.08
CA THR A 129 -1.12 2.77 5.48
C THR A 129 -2.33 3.21 6.29
N ALA A 130 -3.46 2.59 6.06
CA ALA A 130 -4.70 2.95 6.72
C ALA A 130 -5.56 1.70 6.94
N PRO A 131 -6.36 1.67 8.02
CA PRO A 131 -7.27 0.57 8.26
C PRO A 131 -8.30 0.47 7.12
N ARG A 132 -8.83 -0.72 6.95
CA ARG A 132 -9.94 -0.96 6.03
C ARG A 132 -11.24 -0.93 6.80
N VAL A 133 -12.27 -0.37 6.17
CA VAL A 133 -13.60 -0.27 6.74
C VAL A 133 -14.58 -1.03 5.83
N MET A 134 -15.34 -1.94 6.42
CA MET A 134 -16.46 -2.55 5.74
C MET A 134 -17.60 -1.54 5.68
N ILE A 135 -18.02 -1.22 4.46
CA ILE A 135 -19.17 -0.36 4.17
C ILE A 135 -20.23 -1.15 3.43
N VAL A 136 -21.46 -0.97 3.82
CA VAL A 136 -22.60 -1.78 3.34
C VAL A 136 -23.74 -0.92 2.82
N TYR A 137 -24.62 -1.51 2.03
CA TYR A 137 -25.85 -0.88 1.56
C TYR A 137 -26.78 -0.52 2.73
N PRO A 138 -27.15 0.76 2.93
CA PRO A 138 -27.84 1.20 4.14
C PRO A 138 -29.25 0.64 4.31
N LYS A 139 -29.90 0.23 3.19
CA LYS A 139 -31.24 -0.39 3.18
C LYS A 139 -31.17 -1.91 3.15
N GLY A 140 -29.96 -2.50 3.17
CA GLY A 140 -29.74 -3.94 3.25
C GLY A 140 -29.92 -4.46 4.68
N PRO A 141 -29.70 -5.76 4.90
CA PRO A 141 -29.93 -6.41 6.19
C PRO A 141 -28.80 -6.18 7.21
N TYR A 142 -27.68 -5.60 6.81
CA TYR A 142 -26.48 -5.48 7.66
C TYR A 142 -26.34 -4.06 8.20
N HIS A 143 -26.55 -3.88 9.50
CA HIS A 143 -26.47 -2.59 10.18
C HIS A 143 -25.39 -2.53 11.26
N SER A 144 -24.91 -3.70 11.67
CA SER A 144 -23.92 -3.88 12.73
C SER A 144 -22.98 -5.05 12.43
N VAL A 145 -21.89 -5.15 13.21
CA VAL A 145 -21.00 -6.33 13.18
C VAL A 145 -21.78 -7.61 13.50
N SER A 146 -22.70 -7.54 14.46
CA SER A 146 -23.53 -8.69 14.85
C SER A 146 -24.39 -9.23 13.70
N ASP A 147 -24.97 -8.36 12.88
CA ASP A 147 -25.78 -8.80 11.73
C ASP A 147 -24.91 -9.56 10.71
N ILE A 148 -23.68 -9.10 10.50
CA ILE A 148 -22.72 -9.74 9.61
C ILE A 148 -22.29 -11.11 10.16
N LEU A 149 -21.94 -11.18 11.45
CA LEU A 149 -21.45 -12.42 12.07
C LEU A 149 -22.53 -13.50 12.19
N ASN A 150 -23.81 -13.10 12.27
CA ASN A 150 -24.95 -14.03 12.38
C ASN A 150 -25.62 -14.33 11.03
N THR A 151 -25.04 -13.87 9.91
CA THR A 151 -25.64 -14.11 8.60
C THR A 151 -25.71 -15.60 8.26
N GLN A 152 -26.86 -16.03 7.73
CA GLN A 152 -27.06 -17.37 7.21
C GLN A 152 -26.98 -17.42 5.68
N LYS A 153 -26.96 -16.25 5.03
CA LYS A 153 -26.80 -16.10 3.59
C LYS A 153 -25.38 -15.64 3.29
N PRO A 154 -24.80 -16.02 2.14
CA PRO A 154 -23.49 -15.51 1.76
C PRO A 154 -23.47 -13.98 1.69
N LEU A 155 -22.61 -13.35 2.51
CA LEU A 155 -22.31 -11.92 2.44
C LEU A 155 -21.67 -11.62 1.09
N GLN A 156 -22.32 -10.81 0.27
CA GLN A 156 -21.88 -10.51 -1.10
C GLN A 156 -21.02 -9.25 -1.13
N ILE A 157 -19.77 -9.39 -1.52
CA ILE A 157 -18.79 -8.29 -1.56
C ILE A 157 -18.25 -8.11 -2.98
N GLY A 158 -18.28 -6.87 -3.47
CA GLY A 158 -17.70 -6.51 -4.78
C GLY A 158 -16.22 -6.17 -4.69
N SER A 159 -15.41 -6.63 -5.68
CA SER A 159 -13.96 -6.40 -5.75
C SER A 159 -13.42 -6.39 -7.19
N ASN A 160 -12.16 -5.98 -7.38
CA ASN A 160 -11.51 -5.95 -8.69
C ASN A 160 -11.03 -7.34 -9.15
N GLY A 161 -10.37 -8.07 -8.28
CA GLY A 161 -9.70 -9.34 -8.59
C GLY A 161 -9.45 -10.18 -7.35
N LYS A 162 -8.90 -11.38 -7.52
CA LYS A 162 -8.69 -12.33 -6.41
C LYS A 162 -7.63 -11.83 -5.42
N VAL A 163 -6.54 -11.27 -5.92
CA VAL A 163 -5.45 -10.75 -5.09
C VAL A 163 -5.49 -9.23 -5.11
N ASP A 164 -6.46 -8.70 -4.40
CA ASP A 164 -6.64 -7.27 -4.21
C ASP A 164 -7.06 -7.04 -2.76
N GLY A 165 -6.73 -5.88 -2.22
CA GLY A 165 -6.95 -5.61 -0.80
C GLY A 165 -8.39 -5.75 -0.31
N VAL A 166 -9.38 -5.74 -1.19
CA VAL A 166 -10.79 -6.02 -0.85
C VAL A 166 -11.03 -7.51 -0.76
N SER A 167 -10.68 -8.26 -1.81
CA SER A 167 -10.88 -9.72 -1.88
C SER A 167 -10.13 -10.45 -0.79
N ASP A 168 -8.83 -10.18 -0.63
CA ASP A 168 -8.01 -10.86 0.37
C ASP A 168 -8.48 -10.57 1.81
N THR A 169 -8.85 -9.32 2.11
CA THR A 169 -9.40 -8.96 3.42
C THR A 169 -10.73 -9.65 3.67
N THR A 170 -11.62 -9.66 2.65
CA THR A 170 -12.92 -10.34 2.75
C THR A 170 -12.74 -11.84 2.97
N ALA A 171 -11.92 -12.50 2.16
CA ALA A 171 -11.68 -13.94 2.24
C ALA A 171 -11.12 -14.35 3.61
N MET A 172 -10.09 -13.64 4.10
CA MET A 172 -9.50 -13.92 5.41
C MET A 172 -10.48 -13.62 6.55
N PHE A 173 -11.26 -12.55 6.48
CA PHE A 173 -12.30 -12.24 7.46
C PHE A 173 -13.38 -13.32 7.51
N CYS A 174 -13.93 -13.70 6.35
CA CYS A 174 -14.96 -14.72 6.28
C CYS A 174 -14.46 -16.07 6.78
N HIS A 175 -13.20 -16.41 6.48
CA HIS A 175 -12.56 -17.62 6.97
C HIS A 175 -12.35 -17.57 8.48
N ALA A 176 -11.81 -16.48 9.02
CA ALA A 176 -11.61 -16.26 10.44
C ALA A 176 -12.91 -16.38 11.24
N MET A 177 -13.97 -15.76 10.73
CA MET A 177 -15.27 -15.72 11.41
C MET A 177 -16.18 -16.90 11.08
N LYS A 178 -15.77 -17.78 10.15
CA LYS A 178 -16.55 -18.95 9.68
C LYS A 178 -17.95 -18.59 9.18
N ILE A 179 -18.07 -17.42 8.51
CA ILE A 179 -19.33 -16.97 7.94
C ILE A 179 -19.37 -17.25 6.43
N PRO A 180 -20.55 -17.50 5.86
CA PRO A 180 -20.69 -17.65 4.42
C PRO A 180 -20.47 -16.32 3.72
N CYS A 181 -19.64 -16.32 2.68
CA CYS A 181 -19.35 -15.13 1.87
C CYS A 181 -19.28 -15.51 0.39
N LYS A 182 -19.54 -14.51 -0.46
CA LYS A 182 -19.31 -14.58 -1.89
C LYS A 182 -18.65 -13.30 -2.38
N ILE A 183 -17.50 -13.41 -3.01
CA ILE A 183 -16.76 -12.29 -3.58
C ILE A 183 -17.03 -12.25 -5.09
N THR A 184 -17.64 -11.16 -5.55
CA THR A 184 -17.85 -10.91 -6.99
C THR A 184 -16.71 -10.05 -7.50
N ILE A 185 -15.87 -10.63 -8.36
CA ILE A 185 -14.71 -9.97 -8.96
C ILE A 185 -15.01 -9.46 -10.38
N GLY A 186 -14.08 -8.66 -10.93
CA GLY A 186 -14.19 -8.16 -12.32
C GLY A 186 -14.61 -6.70 -12.43
N TYR A 187 -14.84 -6.02 -11.33
CA TYR A 187 -15.03 -4.56 -11.34
C TYR A 187 -13.72 -3.87 -11.72
N LYS A 188 -13.81 -2.80 -12.51
CA LYS A 188 -12.62 -2.10 -13.03
C LYS A 188 -11.94 -1.21 -11.99
N SER A 189 -12.72 -0.70 -11.02
CA SER A 189 -12.25 0.24 -9.99
C SER A 189 -13.03 0.11 -8.69
N SER A 190 -12.47 0.71 -7.61
CA SER A 190 -13.18 0.81 -6.33
C SER A 190 -14.49 1.62 -6.44
N ALA A 191 -14.59 2.54 -7.38
CA ALA A 191 -15.83 3.26 -7.64
C ALA A 191 -16.92 2.35 -8.20
N ASP A 192 -16.57 1.42 -9.10
CA ASP A 192 -17.56 0.53 -9.74
C ASP A 192 -18.20 -0.40 -8.74
N PHE A 193 -17.42 -1.07 -7.87
CA PHE A 193 -18.02 -1.96 -6.87
C PHE A 193 -18.66 -1.21 -5.69
N ALA A 194 -18.22 0.02 -5.37
CA ALA A 194 -18.95 0.87 -4.45
C ALA A 194 -20.31 1.29 -5.02
N LEU A 195 -20.39 1.62 -6.32
CA LEU A 195 -21.66 1.89 -7.00
C LEU A 195 -22.56 0.65 -7.03
N ALA A 196 -22.00 -0.54 -7.25
CA ALA A 196 -22.77 -1.79 -7.16
C ALA A 196 -23.37 -1.99 -5.75
N ALA A 197 -22.59 -1.67 -4.70
CA ALA A 197 -23.10 -1.69 -3.33
C ALA A 197 -24.21 -0.63 -3.10
N ILE A 198 -24.04 0.60 -3.62
CA ILE A 198 -25.05 1.67 -3.53
C ILE A 198 -26.37 1.26 -4.22
N ARG A 199 -26.29 0.46 -5.30
CA ARG A 199 -27.47 -0.06 -6.03
C ARG A 199 -28.05 -1.31 -5.39
N GLY A 200 -27.41 -1.89 -4.36
CA GLY A 200 -27.83 -3.14 -3.73
C GLY A 200 -27.58 -4.38 -4.60
N GLU A 201 -26.70 -4.30 -5.58
CA GLU A 201 -26.28 -5.44 -6.42
C GLU A 201 -25.36 -6.39 -5.63
N VAL A 202 -24.59 -5.84 -4.68
CA VAL A 202 -23.84 -6.54 -3.64
C VAL A 202 -24.17 -5.93 -2.29
N ASP A 203 -23.93 -6.66 -1.19
CA ASP A 203 -24.25 -6.18 0.16
C ASP A 203 -23.33 -5.04 0.60
N GLY A 204 -22.10 -5.03 0.11
CA GLY A 204 -21.11 -4.01 0.46
C GLY A 204 -19.74 -4.25 -0.16
N THR A 205 -18.76 -3.57 0.41
CA THR A 205 -17.34 -3.72 0.07
C THR A 205 -16.46 -3.35 1.27
N ILE A 206 -15.15 -3.63 1.17
CA ILE A 206 -14.16 -3.29 2.20
C ILE A 206 -13.12 -2.35 1.59
N LEU A 207 -13.17 -1.07 1.95
CA LEU A 207 -12.26 -0.05 1.43
C LEU A 207 -11.30 0.46 2.52
N VAL A 208 -10.16 1.04 2.12
CA VAL A 208 -9.36 1.86 3.05
C VAL A 208 -10.20 3.04 3.55
N GLU A 209 -9.97 3.45 4.79
CA GLU A 209 -10.81 4.41 5.51
C GLU A 209 -11.07 5.72 4.76
N ASP A 210 -10.06 6.25 4.05
CA ASP A 210 -10.18 7.46 3.23
C ASP A 210 -11.22 7.30 2.11
N SER A 211 -11.24 6.16 1.46
CA SER A 211 -12.19 5.84 0.40
C SER A 211 -13.55 5.46 0.97
N ALA A 212 -13.60 4.72 2.08
CA ALA A 212 -14.85 4.37 2.75
C ALA A 212 -15.59 5.62 3.26
N ALA A 213 -14.87 6.55 3.86
CA ALA A 213 -15.43 7.79 4.42
C ALA A 213 -16.16 8.62 3.35
N ARG A 214 -15.63 8.71 2.12
CA ARG A 214 -16.30 9.46 1.03
C ARG A 214 -17.71 8.94 0.74
N TYR A 215 -17.92 7.63 0.74
CA TYR A 215 -19.24 7.03 0.50
C TYR A 215 -20.13 7.07 1.74
N ALA A 216 -19.55 6.99 2.94
CA ALA A 216 -20.28 7.03 4.19
C ALA A 216 -20.76 8.45 4.54
N GLN A 217 -19.94 9.48 4.35
CA GLN A 217 -20.28 10.88 4.58
C GLN A 217 -21.44 11.36 3.70
N GLY A 218 -21.54 10.85 2.48
CA GLY A 218 -22.66 11.11 1.58
C GLY A 218 -23.94 10.32 1.91
N GLY A 219 -23.93 9.48 2.96
CA GLY A 219 -25.06 8.61 3.31
C GLY A 219 -25.37 7.52 2.28
N GLN A 220 -24.50 7.35 1.29
CA GLN A 220 -24.67 6.39 0.20
C GLN A 220 -24.41 4.96 0.66
N LEU A 221 -23.41 4.77 1.52
CA LEU A 221 -23.09 3.52 2.19
C LEU A 221 -22.94 3.76 3.70
N ARG A 222 -23.03 2.71 4.49
CA ARG A 222 -22.86 2.74 5.94
C ARG A 222 -21.57 2.02 6.34
N GLY A 223 -20.70 2.66 7.14
CA GLY A 223 -19.60 1.99 7.81
C GLY A 223 -20.11 1.12 8.96
N VAL A 224 -19.73 -0.15 8.97
CA VAL A 224 -20.19 -1.10 10.01
C VAL A 224 -19.05 -1.71 10.82
N MET A 225 -17.83 -1.79 10.26
CA MET A 225 -16.74 -2.47 10.94
C MET A 225 -15.38 -2.00 10.42
N VAL A 226 -14.44 -1.73 11.31
CA VAL A 226 -13.04 -1.50 10.99
C VAL A 226 -12.26 -2.81 11.11
N MET A 227 -11.54 -3.15 10.05
CA MET A 227 -10.72 -4.37 9.94
C MET A 227 -9.29 -4.12 10.44
N ALA A 228 -9.15 -3.60 11.67
CA ALA A 228 -7.88 -3.31 12.31
C ALA A 228 -8.03 -3.33 13.84
N ARG A 229 -6.91 -3.37 14.58
CA ARG A 229 -6.90 -3.28 16.04
C ARG A 229 -7.24 -1.89 16.56
N GLU A 230 -6.99 -0.87 15.75
CA GLU A 230 -7.30 0.53 16.09
C GLU A 230 -8.49 1.03 15.28
N ARG A 231 -9.29 1.90 15.89
CA ARG A 231 -10.37 2.58 15.18
C ARG A 231 -9.84 3.48 14.06
N SER A 232 -10.67 3.68 13.05
CA SER A 232 -10.42 4.68 12.01
C SER A 232 -10.37 6.09 12.61
N LYS A 233 -9.36 6.88 12.25
CA LYS A 233 -9.28 8.30 12.64
C LYS A 233 -10.28 9.18 11.89
N ILE A 234 -10.72 8.70 10.72
CA ILE A 234 -11.68 9.42 9.84
C ILE A 234 -13.12 9.00 10.15
N MET A 235 -13.32 7.77 10.63
CA MET A 235 -14.62 7.17 10.96
C MET A 235 -14.62 6.64 12.40
N PRO A 236 -14.42 7.49 13.44
CA PRO A 236 -14.16 7.06 14.81
C PRO A 236 -15.35 6.34 15.48
N ASP A 237 -16.57 6.56 14.97
CA ASP A 237 -17.78 5.92 15.47
C ASP A 237 -17.95 4.47 15.01
N VAL A 238 -17.18 4.03 14.00
CA VAL A 238 -17.25 2.66 13.49
C VAL A 238 -16.37 1.76 14.37
N PRO A 239 -16.96 0.71 15.01
CA PRO A 239 -16.19 -0.17 15.90
C PRO A 239 -15.21 -1.04 15.11
N THR A 240 -14.16 -1.51 15.77
CA THR A 240 -13.27 -2.53 15.21
C THR A 240 -13.88 -3.93 15.39
N ILE A 241 -13.42 -4.88 14.56
CA ILE A 241 -13.77 -6.30 14.76
C ILE A 241 -13.28 -6.82 16.11
N TYR A 242 -12.13 -6.34 16.58
CA TYR A 242 -11.53 -6.75 17.86
C TYR A 242 -12.30 -6.23 19.08
N GLU A 243 -12.98 -5.08 18.97
CA GLU A 243 -13.87 -4.56 20.01
C GLU A 243 -15.22 -5.27 20.02
N SER A 244 -15.63 -5.78 18.86
CA SER A 244 -17.03 -6.25 18.64
C SER A 244 -17.22 -7.70 18.99
N VAL A 245 -16.17 -8.53 19.03
CA VAL A 245 -16.28 -9.97 19.26
C VAL A 245 -15.04 -10.53 19.95
N LYS A 246 -15.25 -11.51 20.84
CA LYS A 246 -14.13 -12.29 21.41
C LYS A 246 -13.66 -13.30 20.36
N LEU A 247 -12.44 -13.07 19.86
CA LEU A 247 -11.82 -13.92 18.86
C LEU A 247 -11.26 -15.20 19.47
N SER A 248 -11.36 -16.32 18.75
CA SER A 248 -10.54 -17.51 19.02
C SER A 248 -9.11 -17.26 18.55
N ASP A 249 -8.14 -18.05 19.03
CA ASP A 249 -6.72 -17.94 18.63
C ASP A 249 -6.57 -18.05 17.10
N GLU A 250 -7.32 -18.96 16.48
CA GLU A 250 -7.31 -19.14 15.02
C GLU A 250 -7.85 -17.91 14.28
N ALA A 251 -8.98 -17.35 14.74
CA ALA A 251 -9.55 -16.15 14.16
C ALA A 251 -8.60 -14.93 14.34
N ALA A 252 -8.00 -14.81 15.53
CA ALA A 252 -7.04 -13.76 15.81
C ALA A 252 -5.81 -13.87 14.89
N TRP A 253 -5.29 -15.09 14.66
CA TRP A 253 -4.17 -15.31 13.75
C TRP A 253 -4.47 -14.80 12.33
N TRP A 254 -5.65 -15.13 11.77
CA TRP A 254 -6.03 -14.68 10.41
C TRP A 254 -6.14 -13.18 10.30
N LEU A 255 -6.77 -12.54 11.28
CA LEU A 255 -6.94 -11.09 11.28
C LEU A 255 -5.61 -10.36 11.54
N ASP A 256 -4.76 -10.88 12.43
CA ASP A 256 -3.44 -10.32 12.70
C ASP A 256 -2.49 -10.50 11.51
N PHE A 257 -2.52 -11.64 10.84
CA PHE A 257 -1.77 -11.84 9.59
C PHE A 257 -2.19 -10.82 8.52
N ARG A 258 -3.50 -10.60 8.36
CA ARG A 258 -4.00 -9.59 7.41
C ARG A 258 -3.59 -8.17 7.83
N GLU A 259 -3.57 -7.90 9.11
CA GLU A 259 -3.12 -6.62 9.67
C GLU A 259 -1.62 -6.38 9.40
N ASP A 260 -0.79 -7.39 9.52
CA ASP A 260 0.64 -7.29 9.17
C ASP A 260 0.84 -7.03 7.67
N VAL A 261 0.07 -7.69 6.81
CA VAL A 261 0.06 -7.37 5.37
C VAL A 261 -0.34 -5.91 5.12
N ARG A 262 -1.35 -5.40 5.84
CA ARG A 262 -1.82 -4.01 5.74
C ARG A 262 -0.72 -2.99 6.01
N LYS A 263 0.17 -3.28 6.96
CA LYS A 263 1.27 -2.37 7.36
C LYS A 263 2.23 -2.05 6.22
N ILE A 264 2.29 -2.85 5.15
CA ILE A 264 3.05 -2.52 3.94
C ILE A 264 2.46 -1.28 3.28
N GLY A 265 1.15 -1.22 3.14
CA GLY A 265 0.41 -0.07 2.65
C GLY A 265 0.64 0.28 1.17
N ARG A 266 0.49 1.56 0.86
CA ARG A 266 0.84 2.16 -0.43
C ARG A 266 2.31 2.52 -0.42
N VAL A 267 3.11 1.88 -1.26
CA VAL A 267 4.57 2.07 -1.30
C VAL A 267 5.01 2.72 -2.60
N LEU A 268 5.92 3.68 -2.48
CA LEU A 268 6.63 4.21 -3.63
C LEU A 268 7.82 3.31 -3.91
N VAL A 269 7.88 2.77 -5.12
CA VAL A 269 8.93 1.85 -5.56
C VAL A 269 9.51 2.29 -6.90
N GLY A 270 10.73 1.85 -7.17
CA GLY A 270 11.35 1.92 -8.50
C GLY A 270 11.65 0.53 -9.06
N PRO A 271 12.01 0.43 -10.34
CA PRO A 271 12.49 -0.82 -10.94
C PRO A 271 13.64 -1.42 -10.15
N PRO A 272 13.89 -2.74 -10.26
CA PRO A 272 15.01 -3.39 -9.59
C PRO A 272 16.37 -2.85 -10.03
N GLY A 273 17.30 -2.69 -9.08
CA GLY A 273 18.69 -2.33 -9.41
C GLY A 273 18.94 -0.84 -9.65
N MET A 274 18.11 0.03 -9.09
CA MET A 274 18.32 1.47 -9.17
C MET A 274 19.69 1.85 -8.57
N GLU A 275 20.35 2.78 -9.23
CA GLU A 275 21.66 3.30 -8.81
C GLU A 275 21.58 3.92 -7.39
N PRO A 276 22.53 3.56 -6.47
CA PRO A 276 22.44 3.93 -5.06
C PRO A 276 22.30 5.43 -4.78
N GLY A 277 23.00 6.30 -5.52
CA GLY A 277 22.92 7.74 -5.33
C GLY A 277 21.52 8.29 -5.67
N LYS A 278 20.92 7.82 -6.77
CA LYS A 278 19.57 8.22 -7.17
C LYS A 278 18.52 7.70 -6.19
N LEU A 279 18.67 6.46 -5.73
CA LEU A 279 17.82 5.90 -4.70
C LEU A 279 17.89 6.71 -3.41
N ALA A 280 19.08 7.03 -2.93
CA ALA A 280 19.28 7.84 -1.73
C ALA A 280 18.62 9.22 -1.84
N LEU A 281 18.75 9.88 -3.00
CA LEU A 281 18.07 11.16 -3.24
C LEU A 281 16.55 11.01 -3.26
N LEU A 282 16.00 10.02 -3.96
CA LEU A 282 14.54 9.80 -4.02
C LEU A 282 13.97 9.47 -2.63
N ARG A 283 14.67 8.67 -1.82
CA ARG A 283 14.31 8.38 -0.42
C ARG A 283 14.29 9.66 0.42
N LYS A 284 15.36 10.45 0.34
CA LYS A 284 15.47 11.73 1.05
C LYS A 284 14.33 12.68 0.68
N VAL A 285 14.14 12.93 -0.60
CA VAL A 285 13.09 13.83 -1.11
C VAL A 285 11.71 13.35 -0.73
N THR A 286 11.43 12.05 -0.86
CA THR A 286 10.12 11.49 -0.48
C THR A 286 9.88 11.60 1.02
N LYS A 287 10.89 11.33 1.86
CA LYS A 287 10.80 11.52 3.32
C LYS A 287 10.50 12.97 3.66
N GLU A 288 11.24 13.91 3.08
CA GLU A 288 10.99 15.34 3.29
C GLU A 288 9.57 15.75 2.94
N ILE A 289 9.03 15.27 1.81
CA ILE A 289 7.64 15.57 1.39
C ILE A 289 6.64 14.96 2.40
N LEU A 290 6.79 13.69 2.74
CA LEU A 290 5.84 12.96 3.57
C LEU A 290 5.96 13.29 5.08
N THR A 291 6.89 14.13 5.46
CA THR A 291 7.04 14.69 6.82
C THR A 291 6.89 16.22 6.86
N ASP A 292 6.69 16.86 5.71
CA ASP A 292 6.48 18.31 5.63
C ASP A 292 5.08 18.67 6.15
N PRO A 293 4.94 19.60 7.12
CA PRO A 293 3.65 19.97 7.69
C PRO A 293 2.65 20.54 6.66
N GLU A 294 3.11 21.30 5.65
CA GLU A 294 2.24 21.86 4.62
C GLU A 294 1.73 20.76 3.69
N ALA A 295 2.61 19.84 3.27
CA ALA A 295 2.23 18.68 2.48
C ALA A 295 1.23 17.80 3.24
N LEU A 296 1.49 17.47 4.52
CA LEU A 296 0.58 16.67 5.34
C LEU A 296 -0.79 17.33 5.50
N LYS A 297 -0.83 18.67 5.67
CA LYS A 297 -2.07 19.43 5.74
C LYS A 297 -2.84 19.37 4.42
N GLU A 298 -2.17 19.50 3.28
CA GLU A 298 -2.79 19.38 1.96
C GLU A 298 -3.38 17.98 1.75
N PHE A 299 -2.60 16.93 2.08
CA PHE A 299 -3.04 15.54 1.97
C PHE A 299 -4.28 15.28 2.85
N ALA A 300 -4.27 15.74 4.10
CA ALA A 300 -5.39 15.58 5.02
C ALA A 300 -6.65 16.33 4.55
N ALA A 301 -6.50 17.55 4.04
CA ALA A 301 -7.62 18.35 3.51
C ALA A 301 -8.34 17.69 2.33
N LYS A 302 -7.62 16.87 1.56
CA LYS A 302 -8.19 16.08 0.45
C LYS A 302 -8.61 14.67 0.88
N GLN A 303 -8.70 14.40 2.19
CA GLN A 303 -9.04 13.09 2.76
C GLN A 303 -8.11 11.96 2.27
N GLN A 304 -6.85 12.29 2.05
CA GLN A 304 -5.79 11.37 1.65
C GLN A 304 -4.58 11.51 2.60
N PRO A 305 -4.74 11.20 3.91
CA PRO A 305 -3.67 11.42 4.87
C PRO A 305 -2.43 10.59 4.51
N ALA A 306 -1.26 11.23 4.51
CA ALA A 306 0.00 10.54 4.33
C ALA A 306 0.53 10.03 5.68
N LEU A 307 1.21 8.89 5.64
CA LEU A 307 1.88 8.29 6.80
C LEU A 307 3.20 7.66 6.32
N TYR A 308 4.27 8.45 6.41
CA TYR A 308 5.59 8.00 6.03
C TYR A 308 6.01 6.73 6.78
N GLY A 309 6.66 5.83 6.07
CA GLY A 309 7.35 4.68 6.65
C GLY A 309 8.68 4.43 5.96
N GLU A 310 9.66 4.01 6.76
CA GLU A 310 11.01 3.73 6.27
C GLU A 310 11.01 2.52 5.35
N PRO A 311 11.78 2.52 4.24
CA PRO A 311 11.83 1.39 3.30
C PRO A 311 12.29 0.08 3.93
N GLU A 312 13.12 0.13 4.96
CA GLU A 312 13.61 -1.00 5.72
C GLU A 312 12.48 -1.70 6.52
N GLU A 313 11.53 -0.92 7.04
CA GLU A 313 10.33 -1.45 7.72
C GLU A 313 9.51 -2.33 6.75
N MET A 314 9.19 -1.82 5.55
CA MET A 314 8.45 -2.59 4.56
C MET A 314 9.21 -3.82 4.09
N SER A 315 10.50 -3.71 3.84
CA SER A 315 11.33 -4.85 3.47
C SER A 315 11.33 -5.92 4.56
N GLY A 316 11.38 -5.53 5.83
CA GLY A 316 11.28 -6.42 6.98
C GLY A 316 9.93 -7.15 7.03
N ILE A 317 8.82 -6.47 6.78
CA ILE A 317 7.48 -7.09 6.73
C ILE A 317 7.39 -8.06 5.55
N VAL A 318 7.83 -7.66 4.36
CA VAL A 318 7.84 -8.51 3.16
C VAL A 318 8.63 -9.80 3.42
N ASN A 319 9.81 -9.69 4.02
CA ASN A 319 10.64 -10.86 4.35
C ASN A 319 9.99 -11.78 5.39
N ARG A 320 9.25 -11.25 6.36
CA ARG A 320 8.50 -12.10 7.32
C ARG A 320 7.34 -12.85 6.65
N ILE A 321 6.62 -12.20 5.74
CA ILE A 321 5.45 -12.81 5.08
C ILE A 321 5.89 -13.83 4.03
N LEU A 322 6.93 -13.54 3.25
CA LEU A 322 7.40 -14.40 2.16
C LEU A 322 8.48 -15.40 2.57
N GLY A 323 9.13 -15.18 3.73
CA GLY A 323 10.22 -16.02 4.24
C GLY A 323 9.72 -17.28 4.97
N ASP A 324 10.67 -18.04 5.52
CA ASP A 324 10.43 -19.34 6.15
C ASP A 324 9.71 -19.28 7.51
N SER A 325 9.44 -18.07 8.02
CA SER A 325 8.69 -17.88 9.26
C SER A 325 7.21 -18.27 9.16
N LEU A 326 6.65 -18.32 7.94
CA LEU A 326 5.30 -18.82 7.70
C LEU A 326 5.37 -20.32 7.31
N PRO A 327 4.86 -21.24 8.17
CA PRO A 327 4.89 -22.68 7.87
C PRO A 327 4.20 -23.00 6.55
N GLU A 328 4.72 -23.97 5.80
CA GLU A 328 4.20 -24.32 4.47
C GLU A 328 2.72 -24.70 4.49
N ALA A 329 2.27 -25.46 5.50
CA ALA A 329 0.83 -25.79 5.64
C ALA A 329 -0.03 -24.54 5.75
N ARG A 330 0.41 -23.53 6.49
CA ARG A 330 -0.30 -22.27 6.67
C ARG A 330 -0.24 -21.42 5.38
N ARG A 331 0.86 -21.46 4.65
CA ARG A 331 1.01 -20.83 3.32
C ARG A 331 0.00 -21.41 2.33
N GLN A 332 -0.13 -22.73 2.26
CA GLN A 332 -1.09 -23.39 1.38
C GLN A 332 -2.54 -23.06 1.78
N GLU A 333 -2.84 -22.98 3.06
CA GLU A 333 -4.14 -22.59 3.55
C GLU A 333 -4.49 -21.14 3.16
N VAL A 334 -3.56 -20.20 3.35
CA VAL A 334 -3.72 -18.80 2.91
C VAL A 334 -3.96 -18.73 1.40
N LYS A 335 -3.19 -19.49 0.61
CA LYS A 335 -3.37 -19.56 -0.84
C LYS A 335 -4.79 -20.02 -1.21
N ARG A 336 -5.26 -21.13 -0.62
CA ARG A 336 -6.62 -21.65 -0.86
C ARG A 336 -7.70 -20.65 -0.46
N VAL A 337 -7.55 -20.01 0.69
CA VAL A 337 -8.53 -19.02 1.18
C VAL A 337 -8.62 -17.83 0.25
N ILE A 338 -7.49 -17.28 -0.20
CA ILE A 338 -7.46 -16.11 -1.09
C ILE A 338 -7.90 -16.44 -2.51
N MET A 339 -7.55 -17.63 -3.03
CA MET A 339 -7.70 -17.92 -4.46
C MET A 339 -8.97 -18.70 -4.81
N GLU A 340 -9.58 -19.41 -3.85
CA GLU A 340 -10.60 -20.40 -4.18
C GLU A 340 -11.85 -20.33 -3.31
N ALA A 341 -11.73 -20.09 -2.01
CA ALA A 341 -12.75 -20.42 -1.04
C ALA A 341 -14.08 -19.63 -1.15
N TYR A 342 -14.05 -18.42 -1.72
CA TYR A 342 -15.18 -17.47 -1.64
C TYR A 342 -15.61 -16.86 -2.97
N TYR A 343 -15.29 -17.47 -4.11
CA TYR A 343 -15.60 -16.95 -5.46
C TYR A 343 -16.71 -17.70 -6.17
#